data_1025a261674e26199f048e3c569cad15
#
_entry.id   1025a261674e26199f048e3c569cad15
#
_cell.length_a   1.000
_cell.length_b   1.000
_cell.length_c   1.000
_cell.angle_alpha   90.00
_cell.angle_beta   90.00
_cell.angle_gamma   90.00
#
_symmetry.space_group_name_H-M   'P 1'
#
loop_
_entity.id
_entity.type
_entity.pdbx_description
1 polymer ?
#
loop_
_entity_poly.entity_id
_entity_poly.type
_entity_poly.pdbx_seq_one_letter_code
_entity_poly.pdbx_strand_id
1 'polypeptide(L)'
;MRIPNKKNRCRHRFRYSIRVALVLGMLVVLLAGCAMLPKPTRSDRIGESGALGSCADFFAVLDKKSGEAGVLDPAEFRVKNYPYLRVNRFIASFREEVDDPAAFEAWSDRMQALDRDARRYEIDNLPDQAVAMLDSVNGRTGLYDKVADCGDLLKQADFRDIEPRQQMRERVAASDEYIGLRRVLGIYPLASLFVSHGVSRWHATARSSFSIEPPVNWEAIRYVPEQKTDWESVRQILATAKQDALGVPVYSPEQQEALFRMYAPVWEIQIQGDADRIGTPIWTAKGVLDVDTRRPLTYTVLSFTRFAKQILTQLNYIIWFPARPKQSDWDIYGGLLDGLNYRVTLGSDGTPLLYETVHNCGCYYKAYPAKRLQVRAKIDYAEPPLVLQAPDLDPAENFVTVAMESRTHYVRHLYPLAREMPPAAQAYPLADYGQLRSLPYSSADRRSMFDQYGLAPGSERLERFILWPTGVLSPGGMRQWGRHAVAFVGRRHFDDPFYMDRMFLQTDTR
;
A
#
# COMPACT_ATOMS: atom_id res chain seq x y z
N MET A 1 -71.02 14.86 9.23
CA MET A 1 -69.75 15.57 9.54
C MET A 1 -68.71 14.53 9.92
N ARG A 2 -67.76 14.18 9.01
CA ARG A 2 -66.73 13.14 9.27
C ARG A 2 -65.44 13.79 9.79
N ILE A 3 -64.99 13.39 10.93
CA ILE A 3 -63.77 13.88 11.58
C ILE A 3 -62.58 13.21 10.89
N PRO A 4 -61.57 13.93 10.35
CA PRO A 4 -60.42 13.31 9.68
C PRO A 4 -59.44 12.71 10.70
N ASN A 5 -59.02 11.48 10.40
CA ASN A 5 -58.21 10.60 11.24
C ASN A 5 -56.76 11.15 11.40
N LYS A 6 -56.42 11.65 12.61
CA LYS A 6 -55.10 12.21 12.97
C LYS A 6 -53.92 11.24 12.85
N LYS A 7 -54.16 9.92 12.83
CA LYS A 7 -53.10 8.88 12.76
C LYS A 7 -52.33 8.84 11.43
N ASN A 8 -52.96 9.25 10.33
CA ASN A 8 -52.29 9.21 8.99
C ASN A 8 -51.31 10.38 8.77
N ARG A 9 -51.52 11.53 9.43
CA ARG A 9 -50.59 12.69 9.31
C ARG A 9 -49.26 12.47 10.04
N CYS A 10 -49.26 11.72 11.17
CA CYS A 10 -48.05 11.42 11.91
C CYS A 10 -47.14 10.42 11.20
N ARG A 11 -47.72 9.40 10.52
CA ARG A 11 -46.96 8.40 9.72
C ARG A 11 -46.32 9.02 8.47
N HIS A 12 -46.97 9.99 7.83
CA HIS A 12 -46.42 10.67 6.66
C HIS A 12 -45.24 11.60 7.05
N ARG A 13 -45.33 12.34 8.14
CA ARG A 13 -44.24 13.19 8.63
C ARG A 13 -43.03 12.38 9.07
N PHE A 14 -43.23 11.24 9.74
CA PHE A 14 -42.16 10.38 10.18
C PHE A 14 -41.40 9.73 8.99
N ARG A 15 -42.13 9.28 7.98
CA ARG A 15 -41.52 8.73 6.75
C ARG A 15 -40.78 9.80 5.91
N TYR A 16 -41.26 11.03 5.92
CA TYR A 16 -40.59 12.15 5.22
C TYR A 16 -39.31 12.54 5.95
N SER A 17 -39.31 12.61 7.27
CA SER A 17 -38.12 12.90 8.09
C SER A 17 -37.03 11.82 7.93
N ILE A 18 -37.39 10.54 7.86
CA ILE A 18 -36.42 9.46 7.61
C ILE A 18 -35.82 9.57 6.20
N ARG A 19 -36.62 9.86 5.17
CA ARG A 19 -36.11 10.03 3.81
C ARG A 19 -35.19 11.24 3.68
N VAL A 20 -35.51 12.35 4.32
CA VAL A 20 -34.66 13.55 4.34
C VAL A 20 -33.35 13.26 5.11
N ALA A 21 -33.40 12.55 6.23
CA ALA A 21 -32.21 12.15 6.98
C ALA A 21 -31.32 11.18 6.19
N LEU A 22 -31.93 10.25 5.45
CA LEU A 22 -31.19 9.32 4.57
C LEU A 22 -30.53 10.04 3.38
N VAL A 23 -31.24 10.99 2.75
CA VAL A 23 -30.69 11.80 1.65
C VAL A 23 -29.60 12.73 2.15
N LEU A 24 -29.77 13.39 3.30
CA LEU A 24 -28.71 14.20 3.93
C LEU A 24 -27.50 13.34 4.32
N GLY A 25 -27.71 12.16 4.89
CA GLY A 25 -26.65 11.21 5.22
C GLY A 25 -25.90 10.75 3.98
N MET A 26 -26.61 10.46 2.89
CA MET A 26 -25.99 10.07 1.61
C MET A 26 -25.20 11.24 0.96
N LEU A 27 -25.72 12.47 1.05
CA LEU A 27 -25.04 13.68 0.57
C LEU A 27 -23.76 13.98 1.36
N VAL A 28 -23.78 13.78 2.67
CA VAL A 28 -22.60 13.96 3.53
C VAL A 28 -21.54 12.88 3.27
N VAL A 29 -21.96 11.65 2.99
CA VAL A 29 -21.02 10.56 2.60
C VAL A 29 -20.37 10.85 1.25
N LEU A 30 -21.11 11.44 0.30
CA LEU A 30 -20.58 11.88 -0.99
C LEU A 30 -19.60 13.06 -0.85
N LEU A 31 -19.92 14.04 0.01
CA LEU A 31 -19.06 15.19 0.28
C LEU A 31 -17.78 14.80 1.04
N ALA A 32 -17.82 13.78 1.90
CA ALA A 32 -16.64 13.27 2.59
C ALA A 32 -15.62 12.54 1.65
N GLY A 33 -16.09 12.02 0.51
CA GLY A 33 -15.21 11.46 -0.54
C GLY A 33 -14.30 12.51 -1.18
N CYS A 34 -14.77 13.75 -1.32
CA CYS A 34 -14.00 14.82 -1.94
C CYS A 34 -12.78 15.29 -1.13
N ALA A 35 -12.69 14.95 0.15
CA ALA A 35 -11.57 15.36 1.01
C ALA A 35 -10.30 14.52 0.81
N MET A 36 -10.37 13.36 0.13
CA MET A 36 -9.23 12.45 -0.13
C MET A 36 -8.67 12.55 -1.55
N LEU A 37 -9.25 13.38 -2.41
CA LEU A 37 -8.66 13.59 -3.73
C LEU A 37 -7.26 14.18 -3.60
N PRO A 38 -6.26 13.65 -4.35
CA PRO A 38 -4.98 14.29 -4.48
C PRO A 38 -5.21 15.71 -5.00
N LYS A 39 -5.07 16.70 -4.13
CA LYS A 39 -5.22 18.09 -4.53
C LYS A 39 -3.98 18.49 -5.31
N PRO A 40 -4.11 19.09 -6.51
CA PRO A 40 -2.97 19.67 -7.19
C PRO A 40 -2.32 20.72 -6.25
N THR A 41 -1.01 20.62 -6.08
CA THR A 41 -0.25 21.59 -5.31
C THR A 41 0.22 22.67 -6.26
N ARG A 42 -0.12 23.92 -5.97
CA ARG A 42 0.36 25.06 -6.74
C ARG A 42 1.63 25.58 -6.12
N SER A 43 2.66 25.83 -6.94
CA SER A 43 3.83 26.61 -6.53
C SER A 43 3.42 28.06 -6.29
N ASP A 44 4.04 28.72 -5.32
CA ASP A 44 3.88 30.15 -5.10
C ASP A 44 4.49 30.98 -6.27
N ARG A 45 5.28 30.35 -7.14
CA ARG A 45 5.97 30.96 -8.30
C ARG A 45 5.15 30.96 -9.60
N ILE A 46 3.90 30.51 -9.57
CA ILE A 46 3.03 30.53 -10.76
C ILE A 46 2.84 31.97 -11.25
N GLY A 47 3.12 32.20 -12.54
CA GLY A 47 3.02 33.54 -13.16
C GLY A 47 4.24 34.43 -12.94
N GLU A 48 5.30 33.94 -12.27
CA GLU A 48 6.58 34.66 -12.26
C GLU A 48 7.20 34.68 -13.68
N SER A 49 7.93 35.75 -14.01
CA SER A 49 8.68 35.81 -15.26
C SER A 49 9.95 34.96 -15.21
N GLY A 50 10.36 34.40 -16.34
CA GLY A 50 11.60 33.65 -16.48
C GLY A 50 11.43 32.12 -16.27
N ALA A 51 12.56 31.41 -16.14
CA ALA A 51 12.61 29.95 -16.14
C ALA A 51 11.87 29.33 -14.93
N LEU A 52 11.95 29.93 -13.75
CA LEU A 52 11.28 29.44 -12.54
C LEU A 52 9.76 29.49 -12.68
N GLY A 53 9.21 30.60 -13.16
CA GLY A 53 7.78 30.73 -13.41
C GLY A 53 7.30 29.74 -14.50
N SER A 54 8.07 29.63 -15.59
CA SER A 54 7.76 28.65 -16.66
C SER A 54 7.73 27.21 -16.17
N CYS A 55 8.62 26.83 -15.26
CA CYS A 55 8.63 25.52 -14.62
C CYS A 55 7.45 25.32 -13.67
N ALA A 56 7.08 26.33 -12.89
CA ALA A 56 5.91 26.27 -12.01
C ALA A 56 4.61 26.13 -12.83
N ASP A 57 4.48 26.89 -13.91
CA ASP A 57 3.35 26.81 -14.83
C ASP A 57 3.27 25.44 -15.53
N PHE A 58 4.42 24.89 -15.93
CA PHE A 58 4.48 23.54 -16.50
C PHE A 58 3.90 22.49 -15.54
N PHE A 59 4.33 22.47 -14.27
CA PHE A 59 3.77 21.54 -13.29
C PHE A 59 2.26 21.75 -13.07
N ALA A 60 1.81 23.01 -13.04
CA ALA A 60 0.39 23.30 -12.89
C ALA A 60 -0.46 22.79 -14.09
N VAL A 61 0.06 22.94 -15.32
CA VAL A 61 -0.61 22.44 -16.54
C VAL A 61 -0.57 20.92 -16.57
N LEU A 62 0.55 20.29 -16.26
CA LEU A 62 0.67 18.83 -16.18
C LEU A 62 -0.30 18.25 -15.16
N ASP A 63 -0.37 18.79 -13.94
CA ASP A 63 -1.30 18.38 -12.89
C ASP A 63 -2.76 18.51 -13.34
N LYS A 64 -3.08 19.61 -14.01
CA LYS A 64 -4.43 19.83 -14.56
C LYS A 64 -4.77 18.77 -15.61
N LYS A 65 -3.88 18.48 -16.56
CA LYS A 65 -4.09 17.49 -17.61
C LYS A 65 -4.20 16.07 -17.07
N SER A 66 -3.34 15.70 -16.11
CA SER A 66 -3.41 14.41 -15.42
C SER A 66 -4.71 14.26 -14.62
N GLY A 67 -5.18 15.34 -13.98
CA GLY A 67 -6.45 15.36 -13.27
C GLY A 67 -7.67 15.25 -14.22
N GLU A 68 -7.67 15.99 -15.33
CA GLU A 68 -8.73 15.91 -16.36
C GLU A 68 -8.81 14.51 -16.99
N ALA A 69 -7.67 13.86 -17.18
CA ALA A 69 -7.59 12.50 -17.71
C ALA A 69 -7.85 11.41 -16.63
N GLY A 70 -7.93 11.76 -15.35
CA GLY A 70 -8.12 10.81 -14.25
C GLY A 70 -6.94 9.88 -14.02
N VAL A 71 -5.71 10.32 -14.35
CA VAL A 71 -4.48 9.50 -14.27
C VAL A 71 -3.55 9.94 -13.15
N LEU A 72 -4.00 10.79 -12.24
CA LEU A 72 -3.22 11.17 -11.05
C LEU A 72 -2.86 9.92 -10.25
N ASP A 73 -1.57 9.73 -9.97
CA ASP A 73 -1.09 8.60 -9.20
C ASP A 73 -1.22 8.88 -7.69
N PRO A 74 -1.94 8.01 -6.95
CA PRO A 74 -2.16 8.17 -5.51
C PRO A 74 -1.10 7.49 -4.63
N ALA A 75 -0.05 6.87 -5.19
CA ALA A 75 0.93 6.11 -4.40
C ALA A 75 1.52 6.93 -3.26
N GLU A 76 1.88 8.17 -3.56
CA GLU A 76 2.58 9.07 -2.65
C GLU A 76 1.82 10.37 -2.42
N PHE A 77 2.07 11.03 -1.29
CA PHE A 77 1.37 12.27 -0.92
C PHE A 77 2.12 13.50 -1.44
N ARG A 78 1.41 14.40 -2.12
CA ARG A 78 1.99 15.63 -2.65
C ARG A 78 2.33 16.61 -1.52
N VAL A 79 3.49 17.25 -1.59
CA VAL A 79 3.91 18.29 -0.64
C VAL A 79 3.31 19.64 -1.06
N LYS A 80 2.57 20.29 -0.17
CA LYS A 80 1.89 21.56 -0.46
C LYS A 80 2.91 22.64 -0.87
N ASN A 81 2.64 23.35 -1.96
CA ASN A 81 3.45 24.41 -2.58
C ASN A 81 4.73 23.93 -3.29
N TYR A 82 5.05 22.65 -3.24
CA TYR A 82 6.20 22.06 -3.91
C TYR A 82 5.75 20.96 -4.89
N PRO A 83 5.31 21.34 -6.12
CA PRO A 83 4.69 20.40 -7.06
C PRO A 83 5.64 19.33 -7.60
N TYR A 84 6.92 19.46 -7.33
CA TYR A 84 8.00 18.55 -7.69
C TYR A 84 8.42 17.63 -6.52
N LEU A 85 7.67 17.63 -5.40
CA LEU A 85 7.94 16.79 -4.22
C LEU A 85 6.73 15.96 -3.84
N ARG A 86 6.98 14.69 -3.52
CA ARG A 86 6.03 13.78 -2.85
C ARG A 86 6.67 13.13 -1.64
N VAL A 87 5.84 12.65 -0.74
CA VAL A 87 6.27 12.04 0.52
C VAL A 87 5.45 10.80 0.85
N ASN A 88 6.09 9.80 1.42
CA ASN A 88 5.45 8.69 2.12
C ASN A 88 5.70 8.77 3.62
N ARG A 89 5.12 7.83 4.41
CA ARG A 89 5.26 7.87 5.88
C ARG A 89 6.69 7.68 6.34
N PHE A 90 7.46 6.84 5.64
CA PHE A 90 8.87 6.64 5.98
C PHE A 90 9.70 7.91 5.79
N ILE A 91 9.59 8.58 4.63
CA ILE A 91 10.31 9.84 4.38
C ILE A 91 9.82 10.96 5.31
N ALA A 92 8.51 11.04 5.60
CA ALA A 92 7.97 12.01 6.54
C ALA A 92 8.51 11.82 7.98
N SER A 93 8.96 10.63 8.34
CA SER A 93 9.50 10.35 9.68
C SER A 93 10.82 11.05 9.99
N PHE A 94 11.52 11.53 8.98
CA PHE A 94 12.79 12.29 9.14
C PHE A 94 12.59 13.79 9.36
N ARG A 95 11.38 14.29 9.26
CA ARG A 95 11.07 15.73 9.28
C ARG A 95 11.76 16.51 10.42
N GLU A 96 11.88 15.91 11.61
CA GLU A 96 12.48 16.55 12.77
C GLU A 96 14.00 16.26 12.91
N GLU A 97 14.60 15.54 11.97
CA GLU A 97 16.00 15.06 12.05
C GLU A 97 16.89 15.65 10.94
N VAL A 98 16.34 16.51 10.08
CA VAL A 98 17.04 17.06 8.90
C VAL A 98 17.51 18.50 9.12
N ASP A 99 18.16 18.77 10.26
CA ASP A 99 18.75 20.08 10.55
C ASP A 99 20.09 20.28 9.82
N ASP A 100 20.83 19.20 9.60
CA ASP A 100 22.06 19.21 8.82
C ASP A 100 21.77 19.41 7.32
N PRO A 101 22.55 20.27 6.60
CA PRO A 101 22.35 20.53 5.18
C PRO A 101 22.40 19.27 4.29
N ALA A 102 23.32 18.33 4.55
CA ALA A 102 23.43 17.10 3.77
C ALA A 102 22.24 16.17 4.02
N ALA A 103 21.77 16.07 5.27
CA ALA A 103 20.56 15.32 5.59
C ALA A 103 19.32 15.94 4.94
N PHE A 104 19.20 17.28 4.94
CA PHE A 104 18.10 17.96 4.26
C PHE A 104 18.14 17.74 2.75
N GLU A 105 19.30 17.80 2.12
CA GLU A 105 19.47 17.52 0.69
C GLU A 105 19.03 16.09 0.35
N ALA A 106 19.57 15.09 1.06
CA ALA A 106 19.18 13.70 0.86
C ALA A 106 17.67 13.48 1.05
N TRP A 107 17.05 14.17 2.03
CA TRP A 107 15.62 14.10 2.28
C TRP A 107 14.79 14.69 1.14
N SER A 108 15.17 15.86 0.65
CA SER A 108 14.51 16.51 -0.49
C SER A 108 14.71 15.74 -1.79
N ASP A 109 15.89 15.13 -2.00
CA ASP A 109 16.18 14.27 -3.14
C ASP A 109 15.26 13.03 -3.18
N ARG A 110 15.05 12.38 -2.03
CA ARG A 110 14.13 11.25 -1.93
C ARG A 110 12.69 11.66 -2.23
N MET A 111 12.24 12.82 -1.75
CA MET A 111 10.90 13.33 -2.08
C MET A 111 10.75 13.67 -3.56
N GLN A 112 11.79 14.20 -4.18
CA GLN A 112 11.80 14.49 -5.62
C GLN A 112 11.81 13.20 -6.44
N ALA A 113 12.55 12.16 -6.01
CA ALA A 113 12.55 10.85 -6.65
C ALA A 113 11.15 10.20 -6.62
N LEU A 114 10.42 10.33 -5.50
CA LEU A 114 9.03 9.87 -5.40
C LEU A 114 8.10 10.62 -6.37
N ASP A 115 8.29 11.93 -6.55
CA ASP A 115 7.49 12.71 -7.51
C ASP A 115 7.80 12.31 -8.95
N ARG A 116 9.09 12.17 -9.31
CA ARG A 116 9.51 11.73 -10.65
C ARG A 116 8.95 10.34 -10.99
N ASP A 117 9.02 9.41 -10.03
CA ASP A 117 8.49 8.07 -10.22
C ASP A 117 6.97 8.10 -10.45
N ALA A 118 6.21 8.81 -9.61
CA ALA A 118 4.77 8.92 -9.76
C ALA A 118 4.37 9.61 -11.09
N ARG A 119 5.05 10.69 -11.46
CA ARG A 119 4.79 11.42 -12.71
C ARG A 119 5.09 10.58 -13.95
N ARG A 120 6.07 9.68 -13.89
CA ARG A 120 6.32 8.74 -14.99
C ARG A 120 5.05 7.96 -15.31
N TYR A 121 4.37 7.38 -14.31
CA TYR A 121 3.13 6.63 -14.52
C TYR A 121 1.95 7.54 -14.91
N GLU A 122 1.86 8.75 -14.34
CA GLU A 122 0.86 9.74 -14.79
C GLU A 122 1.02 10.04 -16.28
N ILE A 123 2.24 10.30 -16.75
CA ILE A 123 2.58 10.59 -18.16
C ILE A 123 2.35 9.36 -19.06
N ASP A 124 2.74 8.16 -18.59
CA ASP A 124 2.53 6.91 -19.33
C ASP A 124 1.03 6.66 -19.60
N ASN A 125 0.17 7.03 -18.65
CA ASN A 125 -1.27 6.82 -18.72
C ASN A 125 -2.02 8.00 -19.38
N LEU A 126 -1.36 9.12 -19.70
CA LEU A 126 -1.99 10.22 -20.41
C LEU A 126 -2.40 9.79 -21.83
N PRO A 127 -3.60 10.19 -22.34
CA PRO A 127 -3.95 10.04 -23.73
C PRO A 127 -2.95 10.77 -24.64
N ASP A 128 -2.64 10.20 -25.81
CA ASP A 128 -1.67 10.77 -26.77
C ASP A 128 -2.00 12.23 -27.16
N GLN A 129 -3.29 12.57 -27.26
CA GLN A 129 -3.71 13.95 -27.52
C GLN A 129 -3.26 14.90 -26.40
N ALA A 130 -3.34 14.48 -25.13
CA ALA A 130 -2.90 15.31 -24.01
C ALA A 130 -1.38 15.45 -23.98
N VAL A 131 -0.65 14.38 -24.30
CA VAL A 131 0.82 14.40 -24.45
C VAL A 131 1.22 15.38 -25.55
N ALA A 132 0.62 15.32 -26.74
CA ALA A 132 0.92 16.23 -27.85
C ALA A 132 0.63 17.69 -27.53
N MET A 133 -0.37 17.98 -26.68
CA MET A 133 -0.65 19.34 -26.20
C MET A 133 0.41 19.87 -25.22
N LEU A 134 1.07 18.99 -24.46
CA LEU A 134 2.08 19.33 -23.47
C LEU A 134 3.49 19.42 -24.08
N ASP A 135 3.80 18.49 -24.98
CA ASP A 135 5.02 18.46 -25.78
C ASP A 135 4.76 17.82 -27.15
N SER A 136 4.60 18.65 -28.17
CA SER A 136 4.32 18.22 -29.54
C SER A 136 5.54 17.69 -30.29
N VAL A 137 6.75 17.90 -29.76
CA VAL A 137 8.03 17.56 -30.44
C VAL A 137 8.59 16.25 -29.91
N ASN A 138 8.78 16.17 -28.59
CA ASN A 138 9.49 15.05 -27.97
C ASN A 138 8.54 14.06 -27.26
N GLY A 139 7.25 14.37 -27.20
CA GLY A 139 6.24 13.50 -26.62
C GLY A 139 6.49 13.16 -25.14
N ARG A 140 6.26 11.90 -24.74
CA ARG A 140 6.45 11.47 -23.36
C ARG A 140 7.88 11.63 -22.86
N THR A 141 8.88 11.35 -23.71
CA THR A 141 10.30 11.49 -23.33
C THR A 141 10.62 12.94 -22.95
N GLY A 142 10.18 13.91 -23.76
CA GLY A 142 10.38 15.33 -23.43
C GLY A 142 9.65 15.77 -22.16
N LEU A 143 8.52 15.13 -21.83
CA LEU A 143 7.82 15.41 -20.57
C LEU A 143 8.60 14.86 -19.36
N TYR A 144 9.24 13.68 -19.45
CA TYR A 144 10.08 13.17 -18.36
C TYR A 144 11.29 14.06 -18.11
N ASP A 145 11.98 14.46 -19.18
CA ASP A 145 13.13 15.37 -19.09
C ASP A 145 12.72 16.70 -18.46
N LYS A 146 11.61 17.27 -18.89
CA LYS A 146 11.10 18.53 -18.37
C LYS A 146 10.67 18.45 -16.90
N VAL A 147 10.10 17.30 -16.46
CA VAL A 147 9.81 17.04 -15.04
C VAL A 147 11.11 17.02 -14.23
N ALA A 148 12.16 16.39 -14.75
CA ALA A 148 13.45 16.32 -14.07
C ALA A 148 14.10 17.72 -13.98
N ASP A 149 14.27 18.38 -15.13
CA ASP A 149 14.96 19.68 -15.22
C ASP A 149 14.25 20.78 -14.42
N CYS A 150 12.93 20.88 -14.58
CA CYS A 150 12.13 21.85 -13.84
C CYS A 150 12.09 21.55 -12.34
N GLY A 151 12.05 20.27 -11.95
CA GLY A 151 12.13 19.87 -10.55
C GLY A 151 13.45 20.27 -9.91
N ASP A 152 14.58 20.04 -10.61
CA ASP A 152 15.91 20.43 -10.13
C ASP A 152 16.06 21.95 -10.01
N LEU A 153 15.60 22.67 -11.03
CA LEU A 153 15.65 24.13 -11.03
C LEU A 153 14.86 24.75 -9.88
N LEU A 154 13.62 24.29 -9.67
CA LEU A 154 12.76 24.77 -8.58
C LEU A 154 13.34 24.39 -7.21
N LYS A 155 13.81 23.14 -7.02
CA LYS A 155 14.43 22.68 -5.78
C LYS A 155 15.64 23.55 -5.40
N GLN A 156 16.54 23.83 -6.34
CA GLN A 156 17.71 24.68 -6.10
C GLN A 156 17.33 26.10 -5.73
N ALA A 157 16.29 26.65 -6.34
CA ALA A 157 15.84 28.03 -6.05
C ALA A 157 15.06 28.07 -4.72
N ASP A 158 14.23 27.11 -4.41
CA ASP A 158 13.36 27.09 -3.23
C ASP A 158 14.14 26.79 -1.94
N PHE A 159 15.24 26.04 -2.00
CA PHE A 159 15.98 25.60 -0.80
C PHE A 159 17.38 26.19 -0.68
N ARG A 160 17.62 27.35 -1.32
CA ARG A 160 18.88 28.05 -1.18
C ARG A 160 19.12 28.51 0.27
N ASP A 161 18.06 29.01 0.92
CA ASP A 161 18.12 29.62 2.25
C ASP A 161 17.48 28.70 3.32
N ILE A 162 17.82 28.96 4.59
CA ILE A 162 17.38 28.14 5.73
C ILE A 162 15.86 28.27 5.99
N GLU A 163 15.34 29.52 5.89
CA GLU A 163 13.94 29.80 6.21
C GLU A 163 12.94 29.00 5.32
N PRO A 164 13.09 28.95 3.97
CA PRO A 164 12.26 28.09 3.13
C PRO A 164 12.36 26.61 3.47
N ARG A 165 13.54 26.13 3.90
CA ARG A 165 13.73 24.73 4.35
C ARG A 165 12.87 24.43 5.58
N GLN A 166 12.81 25.33 6.56
CA GLN A 166 11.99 25.19 7.76
C GLN A 166 10.49 25.19 7.40
N GLN A 167 10.06 26.12 6.54
CA GLN A 167 8.67 26.16 6.06
C GLN A 167 8.26 24.90 5.33
N MET A 168 9.16 24.31 4.53
CA MET A 168 8.89 23.03 3.85
C MET A 168 8.73 21.88 4.85
N ARG A 169 9.57 21.80 5.89
CA ARG A 169 9.47 20.80 6.95
C ARG A 169 8.07 20.79 7.60
N GLU A 170 7.49 21.95 7.87
CA GLU A 170 6.15 22.07 8.45
C GLU A 170 5.03 21.57 7.51
N ARG A 171 5.25 21.63 6.20
CA ARG A 171 4.28 21.23 5.17
C ARG A 171 4.35 19.74 4.81
N VAL A 172 5.44 19.07 5.17
CA VAL A 172 5.62 17.64 4.87
C VAL A 172 4.84 16.80 5.86
N ALA A 173 3.81 16.13 5.37
CA ALA A 173 2.99 15.18 6.13
C ALA A 173 2.42 14.13 5.19
N ALA A 174 2.49 12.87 5.61
CA ALA A 174 1.74 11.79 4.97
C ALA A 174 0.28 11.87 5.42
N SER A 175 -0.65 11.84 4.48
CA SER A 175 -2.08 11.87 4.78
C SER A 175 -2.53 10.61 5.53
N ASP A 176 -3.54 10.76 6.36
CA ASP A 176 -4.15 9.65 7.07
C ASP A 176 -5.16 8.92 6.16
N GLU A 177 -5.17 7.59 6.23
CA GLU A 177 -6.14 6.73 5.52
C GLU A 177 -7.49 6.61 6.26
N TYR A 178 -7.65 7.33 7.37
CA TYR A 178 -8.86 7.34 8.18
C TYR A 178 -9.60 8.68 8.09
N ILE A 179 -10.78 8.68 7.51
CA ILE A 179 -11.62 9.88 7.33
C ILE A 179 -12.28 10.26 8.66
N GLY A 180 -11.79 11.30 9.30
CA GLY A 180 -12.29 11.78 10.60
C GLY A 180 -13.78 12.10 10.60
N LEU A 181 -14.30 12.72 9.52
CA LEU A 181 -15.73 13.03 9.39
C LEU A 181 -16.62 11.78 9.45
N ARG A 182 -16.21 10.67 8.82
CA ARG A 182 -16.93 9.39 8.90
C ARG A 182 -16.99 8.86 10.32
N ARG A 183 -15.92 9.01 11.09
CA ARG A 183 -15.88 8.62 12.51
C ARG A 183 -16.85 9.44 13.36
N VAL A 184 -16.91 10.74 13.14
CA VAL A 184 -17.86 11.62 13.85
C VAL A 184 -19.29 11.23 13.50
N LEU A 185 -19.64 11.15 12.22
CA LEU A 185 -20.99 10.83 11.76
C LEU A 185 -21.43 9.41 12.11
N GLY A 186 -20.51 8.46 12.10
CA GLY A 186 -20.75 7.05 12.45
C GLY A 186 -20.77 6.77 13.95
N ILE A 187 -20.68 7.79 14.80
CA ILE A 187 -20.62 7.66 16.26
C ILE A 187 -19.55 6.61 16.63
N TYR A 188 -18.34 6.80 16.10
CA TYR A 188 -17.24 5.87 16.20
C TYR A 188 -16.98 5.28 17.61
N PRO A 189 -17.08 6.04 18.73
CA PRO A 189 -16.87 5.47 20.05
C PRO A 189 -17.82 4.29 20.38
N LEU A 190 -19.06 4.32 19.89
CA LEU A 190 -20.00 3.22 20.04
C LEU A 190 -19.76 2.11 19.00
N ALA A 191 -19.58 2.48 17.73
CA ALA A 191 -19.32 1.52 16.66
C ALA A 191 -18.05 0.71 16.93
N SER A 192 -17.00 1.33 17.48
CA SER A 192 -15.73 0.67 17.78
C SER A 192 -15.83 -0.48 18.78
N LEU A 193 -16.82 -0.45 19.71
CA LEU A 193 -17.03 -1.55 20.65
C LEU A 193 -17.47 -2.84 19.94
N PHE A 194 -18.39 -2.72 18.97
CA PHE A 194 -18.86 -3.87 18.17
C PHE A 194 -17.77 -4.38 17.26
N VAL A 195 -17.03 -3.48 16.60
CA VAL A 195 -15.91 -3.81 15.74
C VAL A 195 -14.80 -4.51 16.52
N SER A 196 -14.44 -3.99 17.71
CA SER A 196 -13.43 -4.59 18.59
C SER A 196 -13.79 -6.04 18.98
N HIS A 197 -15.07 -6.31 19.27
CA HIS A 197 -15.53 -7.66 19.54
C HIS A 197 -15.33 -8.58 18.33
N GLY A 198 -15.69 -8.13 17.12
CA GLY A 198 -15.49 -8.86 15.88
C GLY A 198 -14.02 -9.17 15.61
N VAL A 199 -13.14 -8.17 15.78
CA VAL A 199 -11.68 -8.33 15.63
C VAL A 199 -11.14 -9.34 16.65
N SER A 200 -11.56 -9.25 17.92
CA SER A 200 -11.10 -10.17 18.97
C SER A 200 -11.49 -11.62 18.68
N ARG A 201 -12.71 -11.85 18.19
CA ARG A 201 -13.15 -13.18 17.76
C ARG A 201 -12.32 -13.71 16.60
N TRP A 202 -12.07 -12.85 15.59
CA TRP A 202 -11.21 -13.25 14.47
C TRP A 202 -9.79 -13.58 14.93
N HIS A 203 -9.20 -12.77 15.82
CA HIS A 203 -7.89 -13.05 16.41
C HIS A 203 -7.85 -14.40 17.13
N ALA A 204 -8.88 -14.74 17.91
CA ALA A 204 -8.96 -16.02 18.60
C ALA A 204 -9.01 -17.19 17.59
N THR A 205 -9.86 -17.08 16.57
CA THR A 205 -9.97 -18.09 15.49
C THR A 205 -8.65 -18.21 14.72
N ALA A 206 -8.02 -17.09 14.38
CA ALA A 206 -6.77 -17.12 13.64
C ALA A 206 -5.63 -17.76 14.44
N ARG A 207 -5.56 -17.50 15.78
CA ARG A 207 -4.58 -18.15 16.66
C ARG A 207 -4.79 -19.67 16.76
N SER A 208 -6.04 -20.11 16.91
CA SER A 208 -6.34 -21.54 17.06
C SER A 208 -6.15 -22.36 15.77
N SER A 209 -6.17 -21.69 14.62
CA SER A 209 -6.04 -22.35 13.31
C SER A 209 -4.69 -22.13 12.63
N PHE A 210 -3.78 -21.38 13.26
CA PHE A 210 -2.45 -21.14 12.72
C PHE A 210 -1.44 -22.17 13.22
N SER A 211 -0.53 -22.60 12.33
CA SER A 211 0.57 -23.52 12.66
C SER A 211 1.87 -23.10 11.95
N ILE A 212 3.00 -23.44 12.56
CA ILE A 212 4.34 -23.37 11.94
C ILE A 212 4.76 -24.69 11.28
N GLU A 213 3.89 -25.70 11.29
CA GLU A 213 4.09 -26.99 10.65
C GLU A 213 3.37 -27.04 9.30
N PRO A 214 3.86 -27.86 8.35
CA PRO A 214 3.17 -28.08 7.08
C PRO A 214 1.72 -28.57 7.29
N PRO A 215 0.78 -28.16 6.41
CA PRO A 215 -0.58 -28.67 6.49
C PRO A 215 -0.65 -30.16 6.16
N VAL A 216 -1.55 -30.86 6.82
CA VAL A 216 -1.79 -32.29 6.58
C VAL A 216 -3.01 -32.44 5.67
N ASN A 217 -2.88 -33.25 4.61
CA ASN A 217 -3.97 -33.57 3.67
C ASN A 217 -4.57 -32.35 2.93
N TRP A 218 -3.75 -31.37 2.61
CA TRP A 218 -4.16 -30.26 1.74
C TRP A 218 -3.90 -30.60 0.27
N GLU A 219 -4.93 -30.53 -0.54
CA GLU A 219 -4.76 -30.46 -1.99
C GLU A 219 -4.41 -29.01 -2.33
N ALA A 220 -3.15 -28.75 -2.65
CA ALA A 220 -2.63 -27.40 -2.86
C ALA A 220 -1.77 -27.31 -4.12
N ILE A 221 -1.71 -26.10 -4.70
CA ILE A 221 -0.69 -25.73 -5.68
C ILE A 221 0.44 -25.04 -4.94
N ARG A 222 1.68 -25.43 -5.25
CA ARG A 222 2.89 -24.74 -4.81
C ARG A 222 3.46 -23.92 -5.93
N TYR A 223 3.72 -22.65 -5.64
CA TYR A 223 4.43 -21.74 -6.52
C TYR A 223 5.79 -21.42 -5.89
N VAL A 224 6.86 -21.60 -6.66
CA VAL A 224 8.25 -21.40 -6.23
C VAL A 224 8.92 -20.31 -7.06
N PRO A 225 9.86 -19.52 -6.50
CA PRO A 225 10.57 -18.53 -7.29
C PRO A 225 11.44 -19.18 -8.35
N GLU A 226 11.43 -18.64 -9.58
CA GLU A 226 12.16 -19.19 -10.74
C GLU A 226 13.68 -19.26 -10.55
N GLN A 227 14.24 -18.33 -9.78
CA GLN A 227 15.70 -18.14 -9.71
C GLN A 227 16.21 -18.28 -8.29
N LYS A 228 17.41 -18.87 -8.19
CA LYS A 228 18.16 -18.99 -6.92
C LYS A 228 19.18 -17.87 -6.81
N THR A 229 19.47 -17.45 -5.58
CA THR A 229 20.52 -16.51 -5.24
C THR A 229 21.38 -17.12 -4.14
N ASP A 230 22.67 -16.82 -4.16
CA ASP A 230 23.63 -17.24 -3.14
C ASP A 230 23.48 -16.38 -1.88
N TRP A 231 23.46 -17.04 -0.71
CA TRP A 231 23.32 -16.40 0.60
C TRP A 231 24.49 -15.48 0.94
N GLU A 232 25.72 -15.90 0.63
CA GLU A 232 26.91 -15.11 0.96
C GLU A 232 26.95 -13.79 0.15
N SER A 233 26.54 -13.83 -1.10
CA SER A 233 26.37 -12.63 -1.93
C SER A 233 25.37 -11.65 -1.29
N VAL A 234 24.25 -12.14 -0.76
CA VAL A 234 23.24 -11.29 -0.09
C VAL A 234 23.77 -10.69 1.20
N ARG A 235 24.49 -11.46 2.02
CA ARG A 235 25.12 -10.94 3.22
C ARG A 235 26.13 -9.84 2.89
N GLN A 236 26.94 -10.04 1.85
CA GLN A 236 27.89 -9.03 1.39
C GLN A 236 27.17 -7.75 0.92
N ILE A 237 26.07 -7.86 0.15
CA ILE A 237 25.26 -6.71 -0.27
C ILE A 237 24.81 -5.89 0.94
N LEU A 238 24.23 -6.54 1.94
CA LEU A 238 23.74 -5.87 3.15
C LEU A 238 24.85 -5.24 3.99
N ALA A 239 25.97 -5.95 4.14
CA ALA A 239 27.13 -5.47 4.92
C ALA A 239 27.86 -4.28 4.28
N THR A 240 27.83 -4.18 2.92
CA THR A 240 28.57 -3.16 2.15
C THR A 240 27.67 -2.10 1.54
N ALA A 241 26.36 -2.16 1.77
CA ALA A 241 25.40 -1.18 1.23
C ALA A 241 25.78 0.24 1.64
N LYS A 242 25.92 1.10 0.64
CA LYS A 242 26.09 2.53 0.89
C LYS A 242 24.83 3.08 1.54
N GLN A 243 25.01 4.04 2.44
CA GLN A 243 23.93 4.78 3.05
C GLN A 243 23.98 6.23 2.59
N ASP A 244 22.83 6.85 2.40
CA ASP A 244 22.77 8.30 2.20
C ASP A 244 22.95 9.06 3.54
N ALA A 245 22.86 10.38 3.49
CA ALA A 245 23.01 11.23 4.68
C ALA A 245 21.89 11.05 5.73
N LEU A 246 20.79 10.33 5.39
CA LEU A 246 19.75 9.92 6.34
C LEU A 246 20.03 8.55 6.96
N GLY A 247 21.10 7.88 6.56
CA GLY A 247 21.40 6.50 6.97
C GLY A 247 20.56 5.45 6.26
N VAL A 248 19.86 5.80 5.18
CA VAL A 248 19.01 4.87 4.42
C VAL A 248 19.88 4.12 3.41
N PRO A 249 19.84 2.77 3.40
CA PRO A 249 20.58 1.98 2.43
C PRO A 249 20.19 2.32 0.98
N VAL A 250 21.18 2.34 0.10
CA VAL A 250 21.01 2.54 -1.34
C VAL A 250 21.53 1.29 -2.05
N TYR A 251 20.63 0.62 -2.75
CA TYR A 251 20.93 -0.61 -3.49
C TYR A 251 20.87 -0.36 -5.00
N SER A 252 21.79 -0.95 -5.77
CA SER A 252 21.64 -1.00 -7.22
C SER A 252 20.45 -1.89 -7.62
N PRO A 253 19.94 -1.79 -8.87
CA PRO A 253 18.88 -2.69 -9.34
C PRO A 253 19.24 -4.18 -9.19
N GLU A 254 20.49 -4.56 -9.48
CA GLU A 254 20.99 -5.94 -9.37
C GLU A 254 21.04 -6.40 -7.92
N GLN A 255 21.44 -5.50 -7.00
CA GLN A 255 21.43 -5.77 -5.56
C GLN A 255 20.01 -5.96 -5.04
N GLN A 256 19.07 -5.12 -5.46
CA GLN A 256 17.65 -5.26 -5.10
C GLN A 256 17.10 -6.59 -5.60
N GLU A 257 17.39 -6.95 -6.85
CA GLU A 257 16.95 -8.21 -7.43
C GLU A 257 17.50 -9.42 -6.67
N ALA A 258 18.79 -9.40 -6.28
CA ALA A 258 19.39 -10.46 -5.48
C ALA A 258 18.72 -10.59 -4.10
N LEU A 259 18.44 -9.47 -3.43
CA LEU A 259 17.69 -9.45 -2.17
C LEU A 259 16.30 -10.06 -2.34
N PHE A 260 15.54 -9.62 -3.35
CA PHE A 260 14.20 -10.15 -3.57
C PHE A 260 14.20 -11.64 -3.91
N ARG A 261 15.13 -12.13 -4.70
CA ARG A 261 15.25 -13.56 -5.03
C ARG A 261 15.58 -14.41 -3.81
N MET A 262 16.43 -13.91 -2.91
CA MET A 262 16.86 -14.65 -1.72
C MET A 262 15.71 -14.93 -0.76
N TYR A 263 14.87 -13.92 -0.49
CA TYR A 263 13.80 -14.01 0.49
C TYR A 263 12.41 -14.25 -0.12
N ALA A 264 12.34 -14.53 -1.43
CA ALA A 264 11.08 -14.86 -2.10
C ALA A 264 10.42 -16.08 -1.44
N PRO A 265 9.14 -16.00 -1.07
CA PRO A 265 8.45 -17.10 -0.40
C PRO A 265 8.06 -18.20 -1.37
N VAL A 266 7.82 -19.38 -0.85
CA VAL A 266 6.99 -20.38 -1.52
C VAL A 266 5.52 -20.11 -1.17
N TRP A 267 4.69 -19.94 -2.19
CA TRP A 267 3.26 -19.83 -2.00
C TRP A 267 2.64 -21.23 -2.09
N GLU A 268 1.99 -21.68 -1.02
CA GLU A 268 1.23 -22.92 -1.01
C GLU A 268 -0.24 -22.59 -0.83
N ILE A 269 -1.06 -22.86 -1.83
CA ILE A 269 -2.45 -22.41 -1.85
C ILE A 269 -3.35 -23.61 -2.02
N GLN A 270 -4.23 -23.82 -1.02
CA GLN A 270 -5.27 -24.85 -1.11
C GLN A 270 -6.23 -24.48 -2.25
N ILE A 271 -6.54 -25.44 -3.11
CA ILE A 271 -7.32 -25.22 -4.34
C ILE A 271 -8.69 -25.85 -4.23
N GLN A 272 -9.72 -25.04 -4.50
CA GLN A 272 -11.09 -25.51 -4.77
C GLN A 272 -11.62 -25.02 -6.12
N GLY A 273 -10.98 -24.00 -6.70
CA GLY A 273 -11.36 -23.45 -7.98
C GLY A 273 -10.30 -22.52 -8.57
N ASP A 274 -10.60 -21.93 -9.70
CA ASP A 274 -9.68 -21.02 -10.40
C ASP A 274 -9.43 -19.72 -9.63
N ALA A 275 -10.37 -19.30 -8.79
CA ALA A 275 -10.23 -18.15 -7.92
C ALA A 275 -9.10 -18.28 -6.87
N ASP A 276 -8.65 -19.52 -6.59
CA ASP A 276 -7.56 -19.80 -5.65
C ASP A 276 -6.16 -19.83 -6.33
N ARG A 277 -6.09 -19.47 -7.62
CA ARG A 277 -4.82 -19.41 -8.37
C ARG A 277 -4.29 -18.00 -8.41
N ILE A 278 -2.99 -17.83 -8.16
CA ILE A 278 -2.35 -16.53 -8.35
C ILE A 278 -2.18 -16.22 -9.83
N GLY A 279 -2.15 -14.93 -10.17
CA GLY A 279 -1.92 -14.53 -11.55
C GLY A 279 -1.54 -13.07 -11.72
N THR A 280 -1.53 -12.62 -12.97
CA THR A 280 -1.18 -11.28 -13.40
C THR A 280 -2.43 -10.43 -13.58
N PRO A 281 -2.60 -9.31 -12.87
CA PRO A 281 -3.69 -8.36 -13.11
C PRO A 281 -3.67 -7.82 -14.54
N ILE A 282 -4.85 -7.77 -15.15
CA ILE A 282 -5.06 -7.28 -16.51
C ILE A 282 -6.35 -6.46 -16.60
N TRP A 283 -6.39 -5.55 -17.56
CA TRP A 283 -7.62 -4.97 -18.04
C TRP A 283 -8.20 -5.86 -19.15
N THR A 284 -9.43 -6.33 -18.99
CA THR A 284 -10.13 -7.08 -20.03
C THR A 284 -10.60 -6.13 -21.14
N ALA A 285 -10.94 -6.67 -22.32
CA ALA A 285 -11.52 -5.90 -23.42
C ALA A 285 -12.83 -5.16 -23.05
N LYS A 286 -13.50 -5.57 -21.97
CA LYS A 286 -14.70 -4.90 -21.44
C LYS A 286 -14.37 -3.77 -20.45
N GLY A 287 -13.09 -3.45 -20.22
CA GLY A 287 -12.67 -2.43 -19.28
C GLY A 287 -12.86 -2.81 -17.81
N VAL A 288 -12.87 -4.10 -17.49
CA VAL A 288 -12.97 -4.64 -16.13
C VAL A 288 -11.61 -5.21 -15.73
N LEU A 289 -11.20 -4.99 -14.50
CA LEU A 289 -10.02 -5.63 -13.93
C LEU A 289 -10.28 -7.11 -13.69
N ASP A 290 -9.31 -7.94 -14.04
CA ASP A 290 -9.29 -9.37 -13.82
C ASP A 290 -7.85 -9.83 -13.54
N VAL A 291 -7.67 -11.12 -13.20
CA VAL A 291 -6.36 -11.73 -12.97
C VAL A 291 -6.19 -12.94 -13.89
N ASP A 292 -5.22 -12.88 -14.79
CA ASP A 292 -4.87 -13.99 -15.67
C ASP A 292 -4.07 -15.07 -14.90
N THR A 293 -4.76 -16.10 -14.43
CA THR A 293 -4.21 -17.19 -13.63
C THR A 293 -3.27 -18.12 -14.39
N ARG A 294 -3.20 -18.00 -15.73
CA ARG A 294 -2.22 -18.74 -16.56
C ARG A 294 -0.81 -18.17 -16.44
N ARG A 295 -0.66 -16.97 -15.90
CA ARG A 295 0.59 -16.25 -15.70
C ARG A 295 0.79 -15.93 -14.22
N PRO A 296 1.21 -16.93 -13.41
CA PRO A 296 1.52 -16.69 -12.01
C PRO A 296 2.63 -15.65 -11.89
N LEU A 297 2.47 -14.68 -11.00
CA LEU A 297 3.41 -13.58 -10.83
C LEU A 297 3.39 -13.07 -9.38
N THR A 298 4.58 -12.72 -8.88
CA THR A 298 4.72 -12.03 -7.59
C THR A 298 5.34 -10.67 -7.82
N TYR A 299 4.65 -9.61 -7.38
CA TYR A 299 5.17 -8.25 -7.44
C TYR A 299 6.01 -7.92 -6.22
N THR A 300 7.02 -7.06 -6.39
CA THR A 300 7.97 -6.70 -5.34
C THR A 300 8.01 -5.20 -5.09
N VAL A 301 8.13 -4.81 -3.81
CA VAL A 301 8.34 -3.42 -3.38
C VAL A 301 9.43 -3.39 -2.32
N LEU A 302 10.48 -2.59 -2.54
CA LEU A 302 11.46 -2.27 -1.52
C LEU A 302 10.91 -1.15 -0.62
N SER A 303 10.94 -1.36 0.68
CA SER A 303 10.60 -0.35 1.67
C SER A 303 11.57 -0.39 2.84
N PHE A 304 11.44 0.58 3.74
CA PHE A 304 12.28 0.69 4.92
C PHE A 304 11.44 0.96 6.15
N THR A 305 11.97 0.59 7.32
CA THR A 305 11.37 0.89 8.62
C THR A 305 12.44 1.31 9.61
N ARG A 306 12.02 1.92 10.71
CA ARG A 306 12.91 2.32 11.80
C ARG A 306 12.76 1.34 12.97
N PHE A 307 13.87 0.91 13.52
CA PHE A 307 13.89 0.05 14.71
C PHE A 307 15.20 0.21 15.48
N ALA A 308 15.12 0.43 16.79
CA ALA A 308 16.28 0.56 17.68
C ALA A 308 17.33 1.56 17.14
N LYS A 309 16.87 2.71 16.61
CA LYS A 309 17.68 3.77 15.98
C LYS A 309 18.40 3.35 14.70
N GLN A 310 18.04 2.23 14.11
CA GLN A 310 18.53 1.77 12.81
C GLN A 310 17.43 1.87 11.75
N ILE A 311 17.84 1.93 10.50
CA ILE A 311 16.96 1.81 9.36
C ILE A 311 17.11 0.40 8.81
N LEU A 312 16.02 -0.34 8.79
CA LEU A 312 15.97 -1.72 8.36
C LEU A 312 15.30 -1.83 7.00
N THR A 313 15.83 -2.75 6.18
CA THR A 313 15.31 -3.07 4.85
C THR A 313 14.08 -3.97 4.98
N GLN A 314 13.03 -3.66 4.22
CA GLN A 314 11.82 -4.45 4.11
C GLN A 314 11.58 -4.87 2.66
N LEU A 315 11.39 -6.16 2.46
CA LEU A 315 11.08 -6.76 1.17
C LEU A 315 9.61 -7.17 1.15
N ASN A 316 8.81 -6.57 0.28
CA ASN A 316 7.39 -6.88 0.14
C ASN A 316 7.17 -7.74 -1.10
N TYR A 317 6.33 -8.79 -0.98
CA TYR A 317 5.94 -9.71 -2.04
C TYR A 317 4.41 -9.73 -2.13
N ILE A 318 3.89 -9.30 -3.27
CA ILE A 318 2.46 -9.09 -3.46
C ILE A 318 1.94 -10.01 -4.55
N ILE A 319 0.89 -10.77 -4.24
CA ILE A 319 0.18 -11.65 -5.17
C ILE A 319 -1.27 -11.22 -5.32
N TRP A 320 -1.87 -11.62 -6.44
CA TRP A 320 -3.24 -11.30 -6.78
C TRP A 320 -4.02 -12.55 -7.18
N PHE A 321 -5.29 -12.59 -6.77
CA PHE A 321 -6.29 -13.59 -7.10
C PHE A 321 -7.46 -12.97 -7.85
N PRO A 322 -8.16 -13.71 -8.74
CA PRO A 322 -9.30 -13.20 -9.50
C PRO A 322 -10.47 -12.76 -8.62
N ALA A 323 -10.70 -13.47 -7.52
CA ALA A 323 -11.81 -13.20 -6.62
C ALA A 323 -11.60 -13.82 -5.24
N ARG A 324 -12.34 -13.32 -4.27
CA ARG A 324 -12.71 -14.03 -3.04
C ARG A 324 -14.12 -14.57 -3.25
N PRO A 325 -14.32 -15.86 -3.50
CA PRO A 325 -15.63 -16.45 -3.76
C PRO A 325 -16.58 -16.28 -2.57
N LYS A 326 -17.81 -15.84 -2.83
CA LYS A 326 -18.84 -15.78 -1.79
C LYS A 326 -19.11 -17.17 -1.24
N GLN A 327 -19.22 -17.30 0.08
CA GLN A 327 -19.54 -18.56 0.75
C GLN A 327 -21.06 -18.76 0.91
N SER A 328 -21.82 -17.66 0.79
CA SER A 328 -23.29 -17.64 0.81
C SER A 328 -23.79 -16.36 0.13
N ASP A 329 -25.09 -16.25 -0.13
CA ASP A 329 -25.71 -15.03 -0.68
C ASP A 329 -25.54 -13.81 0.24
N TRP A 330 -25.40 -14.03 1.54
CA TRP A 330 -25.21 -12.99 2.56
C TRP A 330 -23.74 -12.73 2.91
N ASP A 331 -22.80 -13.37 2.19
CA ASP A 331 -21.39 -13.11 2.43
C ASP A 331 -21.01 -11.70 1.99
N ILE A 332 -20.73 -10.84 2.98
CA ILE A 332 -20.37 -9.43 2.77
C ILE A 332 -18.89 -9.25 2.40
N TYR A 333 -18.07 -10.30 2.51
CA TYR A 333 -16.62 -10.28 2.30
C TYR A 333 -16.21 -10.75 0.90
N GLY A 334 -17.07 -11.49 0.20
CA GLY A 334 -16.82 -12.01 -1.13
C GLY A 334 -16.92 -10.93 -2.23
N GLY A 335 -16.16 -11.08 -3.31
CA GLY A 335 -16.17 -10.17 -4.47
C GLY A 335 -14.99 -10.35 -5.39
N LEU A 336 -14.92 -9.53 -6.43
CA LEU A 336 -13.82 -9.53 -7.41
C LEU A 336 -12.51 -9.08 -6.77
N LEU A 337 -11.43 -9.62 -7.27
CA LEU A 337 -10.06 -9.44 -6.82
C LEU A 337 -9.86 -9.79 -5.34
N ASP A 338 -8.77 -10.40 -5.05
CA ASP A 338 -8.22 -10.59 -3.72
C ASP A 338 -6.70 -10.58 -3.84
N GLY A 339 -5.98 -10.59 -2.74
CA GLY A 339 -4.54 -10.67 -2.77
C GLY A 339 -3.91 -10.57 -1.40
N LEU A 340 -2.63 -10.89 -1.35
CA LEU A 340 -1.83 -10.90 -0.14
C LEU A 340 -0.54 -10.13 -0.37
N ASN A 341 -0.14 -9.33 0.60
CA ASN A 341 1.21 -8.81 0.76
C ASN A 341 1.89 -9.57 1.91
N TYR A 342 2.99 -10.23 1.60
CA TYR A 342 3.93 -10.81 2.54
C TYR A 342 5.17 -9.92 2.61
N ARG A 343 5.59 -9.53 3.81
CA ARG A 343 6.74 -8.65 4.03
C ARG A 343 7.76 -9.32 4.96
N VAL A 344 9.02 -9.19 4.59
CA VAL A 344 10.16 -9.61 5.42
C VAL A 344 10.96 -8.37 5.80
N THR A 345 11.16 -8.15 7.09
CA THR A 345 12.07 -7.12 7.61
C THR A 345 13.38 -7.77 8.01
N LEU A 346 14.48 -7.27 7.48
CA LEU A 346 15.82 -7.83 7.65
C LEU A 346 16.61 -7.08 8.74
N GLY A 347 17.33 -7.83 9.56
CA GLY A 347 18.42 -7.27 10.36
C GLY A 347 19.61 -6.84 9.48
N SER A 348 20.53 -6.09 10.04
CA SER A 348 21.75 -5.65 9.36
C SER A 348 22.66 -6.80 8.89
N ASP A 349 22.53 -7.96 9.50
CA ASP A 349 23.22 -9.20 9.16
C ASP A 349 22.48 -10.06 8.11
N GLY A 350 21.35 -9.58 7.60
CA GLY A 350 20.48 -10.29 6.66
C GLY A 350 19.53 -11.29 7.34
N THR A 351 19.64 -11.54 8.62
CA THR A 351 18.70 -12.43 9.32
C THR A 351 17.32 -11.80 9.36
N PRO A 352 16.24 -12.50 8.94
CA PRO A 352 14.90 -12.00 9.10
C PRO A 352 14.52 -11.75 10.55
N LEU A 353 14.05 -10.55 10.87
CA LEU A 353 13.58 -10.17 12.19
C LEU A 353 12.07 -10.29 12.33
N LEU A 354 11.34 -9.91 11.30
CA LEU A 354 9.88 -9.90 11.32
C LEU A 354 9.35 -10.33 9.96
N TYR A 355 8.39 -11.26 9.99
CA TYR A 355 7.53 -11.54 8.85
C TYR A 355 6.16 -10.96 9.11
N GLU A 356 5.51 -10.49 8.07
CA GLU A 356 4.18 -9.90 8.16
C GLU A 356 3.32 -10.32 6.98
N THR A 357 2.03 -10.45 7.20
CA THR A 357 1.07 -10.66 6.12
C THR A 357 -0.12 -9.73 6.29
N VAL A 358 -0.61 -9.20 5.19
CA VAL A 358 -1.83 -8.39 5.10
C VAL A 358 -2.49 -8.66 3.76
N HIS A 359 -3.82 -8.78 3.73
CA HIS A 359 -4.53 -8.80 2.46
C HIS A 359 -4.42 -7.45 1.77
N ASN A 360 -4.45 -7.43 0.44
CA ASN A 360 -4.32 -6.20 -0.35
C ASN A 360 -5.44 -5.16 -0.08
N CYS A 361 -6.46 -5.51 0.70
CA CYS A 361 -7.44 -4.57 1.26
C CYS A 361 -6.98 -3.87 2.54
N GLY A 362 -5.87 -4.28 3.16
CA GLY A 362 -5.42 -3.84 4.48
C GLY A 362 -5.98 -4.65 5.65
N CYS A 363 -6.85 -5.64 5.38
CA CYS A 363 -7.47 -6.48 6.39
C CYS A 363 -6.57 -7.66 6.79
N TYR A 364 -6.91 -8.32 7.90
CA TYR A 364 -6.31 -9.60 8.33
C TYR A 364 -4.79 -9.53 8.57
N TYR A 365 -4.32 -8.39 9.04
CA TYR A 365 -2.91 -8.19 9.36
C TYR A 365 -2.42 -9.17 10.42
N LYS A 366 -1.26 -9.79 10.19
CA LYS A 366 -0.57 -10.71 11.09
C LYS A 366 0.93 -10.37 11.13
N ALA A 367 1.51 -10.42 12.32
CA ALA A 367 2.93 -10.26 12.55
C ALA A 367 3.53 -11.54 13.13
N TYR A 368 4.69 -11.95 12.63
CA TYR A 368 5.39 -13.16 13.03
C TYR A 368 6.84 -12.78 13.40
N PRO A 369 7.09 -12.33 14.65
CA PRO A 369 8.43 -11.96 15.10
C PRO A 369 9.33 -13.21 15.20
N ALA A 370 10.55 -13.08 14.70
CA ALA A 370 11.61 -14.05 14.95
C ALA A 370 12.06 -14.04 16.42
N LYS A 371 12.79 -15.06 16.85
CA LYS A 371 13.25 -15.22 18.25
C LYS A 371 14.03 -14.03 18.81
N ARG A 372 14.65 -13.21 17.91
CA ARG A 372 15.40 -12.00 18.29
C ARG A 372 14.51 -10.80 18.65
N LEU A 373 13.18 -10.92 18.50
CA LEU A 373 12.22 -9.90 18.86
C LEU A 373 11.31 -10.37 20.00
N GLN A 374 11.20 -9.57 21.03
CA GLN A 374 10.25 -9.75 22.13
C GLN A 374 9.11 -8.73 21.98
N VAL A 375 7.88 -9.20 22.08
CA VAL A 375 6.71 -8.31 22.10
C VAL A 375 6.73 -7.48 23.38
N ARG A 376 6.54 -6.17 23.26
CA ARG A 376 6.47 -5.27 24.43
C ARG A 376 5.30 -5.65 25.34
N ALA A 377 5.52 -5.59 26.63
CA ALA A 377 4.49 -5.87 27.65
C ALA A 377 3.30 -4.88 27.56
N LYS A 378 3.58 -3.63 27.15
CA LYS A 378 2.56 -2.59 26.92
C LYS A 378 2.63 -2.15 25.47
N ILE A 379 1.53 -2.36 24.74
CA ILE A 379 1.37 -1.97 23.34
C ILE A 379 0.39 -0.79 23.31
N ASP A 380 0.83 0.31 22.71
CA ASP A 380 0.03 1.54 22.57
C ASP A 380 -0.75 1.55 21.25
N TYR A 381 -1.59 0.54 21.05
CA TYR A 381 -2.57 0.48 19.98
C TYR A 381 -3.94 0.12 20.53
N ALA A 382 -4.98 0.88 20.15
CA ALA A 382 -6.36 0.60 20.55
C ALA A 382 -6.86 -0.76 20.01
N GLU A 383 -6.32 -1.19 18.87
CA GLU A 383 -6.45 -2.53 18.32
C GLU A 383 -5.05 -3.15 18.24
N PRO A 384 -4.68 -3.98 19.22
CA PRO A 384 -3.40 -4.69 19.17
C PRO A 384 -3.33 -5.57 17.92
N PRO A 385 -2.20 -5.57 17.19
CA PRO A 385 -2.04 -6.46 16.04
C PRO A 385 -2.03 -7.94 16.47
N LEU A 386 -2.45 -8.81 15.56
CA LEU A 386 -2.34 -10.24 15.78
C LEU A 386 -0.89 -10.67 15.64
N VAL A 387 -0.27 -11.04 16.76
CA VAL A 387 1.08 -11.61 16.79
C VAL A 387 0.98 -13.12 16.90
N LEU A 388 1.71 -13.82 16.03
CA LEU A 388 1.80 -15.28 15.92
C LEU A 388 3.27 -15.69 15.95
N GLN A 389 3.54 -16.99 16.07
CA GLN A 389 4.89 -17.51 16.07
C GLN A 389 5.50 -17.48 14.67
N ALA A 390 6.75 -17.01 14.52
CA ALA A 390 7.53 -17.24 13.32
C ALA A 390 8.14 -18.64 13.30
N PRO A 391 8.33 -19.26 12.12
CA PRO A 391 9.13 -20.47 12.01
C PRO A 391 10.60 -20.16 12.33
N ASP A 392 11.29 -21.16 12.88
CA ASP A 392 12.73 -21.13 13.05
C ASP A 392 13.37 -21.68 11.76
N LEU A 393 14.12 -20.86 11.05
CA LEU A 393 14.70 -21.26 9.77
C LEU A 393 16.04 -20.55 9.50
N ASP A 394 16.89 -21.23 8.76
CA ASP A 394 18.06 -20.64 8.14
C ASP A 394 17.72 -20.21 6.71
N PRO A 395 17.80 -18.90 6.38
CA PRO A 395 17.51 -18.42 5.04
C PRO A 395 18.44 -18.99 3.95
N ALA A 396 19.64 -19.44 4.32
CA ALA A 396 20.55 -20.08 3.39
C ALA A 396 20.03 -21.45 2.90
N GLU A 397 19.37 -22.20 3.77
CA GLU A 397 18.92 -23.57 3.51
C GLU A 397 17.44 -23.66 3.17
N ASN A 398 16.63 -22.69 3.64
CA ASN A 398 15.18 -22.79 3.57
C ASN A 398 14.52 -21.58 2.90
N PHE A 399 13.44 -21.86 2.17
CA PHE A 399 12.40 -20.88 1.88
C PHE A 399 11.43 -20.75 3.07
N VAL A 400 10.78 -19.62 3.17
CA VAL A 400 9.54 -19.50 3.96
C VAL A 400 8.37 -19.93 3.07
N THR A 401 7.59 -20.90 3.51
CA THR A 401 6.33 -21.25 2.86
C THR A 401 5.18 -20.49 3.52
N VAL A 402 4.45 -19.74 2.72
CA VAL A 402 3.21 -19.07 3.12
C VAL A 402 2.05 -19.90 2.62
N ALA A 403 1.41 -20.66 3.53
CA ALA A 403 0.32 -21.55 3.16
C ALA A 403 -1.04 -20.93 3.47
N MET A 404 -1.89 -20.85 2.44
CA MET A 404 -3.19 -20.19 2.45
C MET A 404 -4.32 -21.18 2.20
N GLU A 405 -5.41 -21.03 2.94
CA GLU A 405 -6.63 -21.80 2.66
C GLU A 405 -7.33 -21.28 1.40
N SER A 406 -8.09 -22.14 0.76
CA SER A 406 -8.91 -21.80 -0.40
C SER A 406 -9.99 -20.77 -0.08
N ARG A 407 -10.48 -20.05 -1.10
CA ARG A 407 -11.60 -19.09 -1.08
C ARG A 407 -11.37 -17.84 -0.23
N THR A 408 -10.90 -17.98 1.01
CA THR A 408 -10.66 -16.85 1.93
C THR A 408 -9.26 -16.30 1.80
N HIS A 409 -8.32 -17.08 1.29
CA HIS A 409 -6.89 -16.84 1.18
C HIS A 409 -6.23 -16.45 2.52
N TYR A 410 -6.81 -16.92 3.65
CA TYR A 410 -6.19 -16.70 4.95
C TYR A 410 -4.92 -17.53 5.09
N VAL A 411 -3.84 -16.89 5.52
CA VAL A 411 -2.61 -17.59 5.88
C VAL A 411 -2.88 -18.45 7.11
N ARG A 412 -2.73 -19.77 6.96
CA ARG A 412 -2.95 -20.79 8.00
C ARG A 412 -1.65 -21.37 8.51
N HIS A 413 -0.64 -21.45 7.64
CA HIS A 413 0.65 -21.96 8.04
C HIS A 413 1.77 -21.04 7.52
N LEU A 414 2.85 -20.96 8.31
CA LEU A 414 4.10 -20.34 7.93
C LEU A 414 5.22 -21.28 8.39
N TYR A 415 5.91 -21.92 7.46
CA TYR A 415 6.87 -22.97 7.78
C TYR A 415 8.08 -23.00 6.84
N PRO A 416 9.24 -23.57 7.29
CA PRO A 416 10.42 -23.69 6.45
C PRO A 416 10.25 -24.81 5.42
N LEU A 417 10.75 -24.59 4.21
CA LEU A 417 10.86 -25.61 3.15
C LEU A 417 12.27 -25.57 2.58
N ALA A 418 12.92 -26.75 2.50
CA ALA A 418 14.25 -26.85 1.92
C ALA A 418 14.30 -26.26 0.51
N ARG A 419 15.41 -25.60 0.17
CA ARG A 419 15.60 -24.94 -1.14
C ARG A 419 15.73 -25.90 -2.33
N GLU A 420 15.68 -27.21 -2.09
CA GLU A 420 15.52 -28.17 -3.16
C GLU A 420 14.13 -28.04 -3.79
N MET A 421 14.09 -28.04 -5.13
CA MET A 421 12.82 -27.84 -5.85
C MET A 421 11.84 -28.96 -5.50
N PRO A 422 10.70 -28.67 -4.87
CA PRO A 422 9.71 -29.71 -4.57
C PRO A 422 9.09 -30.25 -5.87
N PRO A 423 8.83 -31.56 -5.96
CA PRO A 423 8.17 -32.14 -7.12
C PRO A 423 6.78 -31.49 -7.32
N ALA A 424 6.39 -31.27 -8.59
CA ALA A 424 5.12 -30.69 -9.01
C ALA A 424 4.85 -29.22 -8.59
N ALA A 425 5.90 -28.41 -8.37
CA ALA A 425 5.78 -26.98 -8.15
C ALA A 425 5.67 -26.22 -9.47
N GLN A 426 4.91 -25.12 -9.48
CA GLN A 426 4.90 -24.13 -10.56
C GLN A 426 5.92 -23.03 -10.24
N ALA A 427 6.76 -22.68 -11.23
CA ALA A 427 7.64 -21.54 -11.08
C ALA A 427 6.87 -20.22 -11.23
N TYR A 428 7.29 -19.17 -10.50
CA TYR A 428 6.79 -17.82 -10.68
C TYR A 428 7.93 -16.83 -10.80
N PRO A 429 7.85 -15.86 -11.73
CA PRO A 429 8.78 -14.73 -11.80
C PRO A 429 8.44 -13.65 -10.78
N LEU A 430 9.45 -12.80 -10.50
CA LEU A 430 9.30 -11.56 -9.76
C LEU A 430 9.16 -10.38 -10.73
N ALA A 431 8.34 -9.41 -10.40
CA ALA A 431 8.17 -8.19 -11.17
C ALA A 431 8.08 -6.95 -10.28
N ASP A 432 8.49 -5.81 -10.80
CA ASP A 432 8.32 -4.53 -10.11
C ASP A 432 6.83 -4.19 -9.95
N TYR A 433 6.42 -3.82 -8.73
CA TYR A 433 5.04 -3.44 -8.41
C TYR A 433 4.55 -2.22 -9.20
N GLY A 434 5.46 -1.34 -9.59
CA GLY A 434 5.14 -0.17 -10.41
C GLY A 434 4.44 -0.53 -11.71
N GLN A 435 4.62 -1.75 -12.24
CA GLN A 435 3.90 -2.21 -13.44
C GLN A 435 2.37 -2.13 -13.27
N LEU A 436 1.85 -2.29 -12.06
CA LEU A 436 0.41 -2.17 -11.77
C LEU A 436 -0.11 -0.74 -11.90
N ARG A 437 0.77 0.25 -11.85
CA ARG A 437 0.43 1.68 -11.98
C ARG A 437 0.24 2.10 -13.45
N SER A 438 0.60 1.23 -14.41
CA SER A 438 0.44 1.49 -15.84
C SER A 438 0.35 0.18 -16.61
N LEU A 439 -0.83 -0.47 -16.55
CA LEU A 439 -1.14 -1.70 -17.29
C LEU A 439 -1.58 -1.41 -18.72
N PRO A 440 -1.32 -2.30 -19.69
CA PRO A 440 -1.96 -2.24 -21.00
C PRO A 440 -3.48 -2.22 -20.86
N TYR A 441 -4.16 -1.25 -21.51
CA TYR A 441 -5.62 -1.11 -21.49
C TYR A 441 -6.24 -1.32 -22.88
N SER A 442 -5.58 -0.80 -23.90
CA SER A 442 -5.88 -1.03 -25.31
C SER A 442 -4.59 -1.22 -26.11
N SER A 443 -4.66 -1.25 -27.43
CA SER A 443 -3.46 -1.35 -28.28
C SER A 443 -2.53 -0.15 -28.14
N ALA A 444 -3.03 1.01 -27.74
CA ALA A 444 -2.26 2.25 -27.61
C ALA A 444 -2.30 2.85 -26.19
N ASP A 445 -3.35 2.55 -25.41
CA ASP A 445 -3.58 3.19 -24.12
C ASP A 445 -3.08 2.32 -22.96
N ARG A 446 -2.65 2.99 -21.89
CA ARG A 446 -2.28 2.38 -20.62
C ARG A 446 -3.17 2.94 -19.50
N ARG A 447 -3.36 2.16 -18.46
CA ARG A 447 -4.20 2.56 -17.34
C ARG A 447 -3.68 1.94 -16.03
N SER A 448 -3.67 2.73 -14.97
CA SER A 448 -3.38 2.22 -13.63
C SER A 448 -4.41 1.15 -13.22
N MET A 449 -3.97 0.13 -12.50
CA MET A 449 -4.85 -0.80 -11.79
C MET A 449 -5.69 -0.08 -10.71
N PHE A 450 -5.23 1.07 -10.24
CA PHE A 450 -5.81 1.81 -9.12
C PHE A 450 -6.44 3.12 -9.59
N ASP A 451 -7.53 3.50 -8.96
CA ASP A 451 -8.16 4.80 -9.15
C ASP A 451 -7.41 5.92 -8.39
N GLN A 452 -7.86 7.14 -8.53
CA GLN A 452 -7.29 8.31 -7.86
C GLN A 452 -7.31 8.26 -6.32
N TYR A 453 -8.00 7.30 -5.72
CA TYR A 453 -8.03 7.06 -4.28
C TYR A 453 -7.11 5.90 -3.85
N GLY A 454 -6.44 5.27 -4.80
CA GLY A 454 -5.62 4.08 -4.58
C GLY A 454 -6.43 2.81 -4.38
N LEU A 455 -7.66 2.75 -4.88
CA LEU A 455 -8.50 1.56 -4.84
C LEU A 455 -8.53 0.89 -6.22
N ALA A 456 -8.53 -0.46 -6.23
CA ALA A 456 -8.75 -1.22 -7.45
C ALA A 456 -10.26 -1.24 -7.78
N PRO A 457 -10.71 -0.63 -8.88
CA PRO A 457 -12.12 -0.55 -9.23
C PRO A 457 -12.76 -1.94 -9.37
N GLY A 458 -13.98 -2.10 -8.84
CA GLY A 458 -14.72 -3.35 -8.86
C GLY A 458 -14.38 -4.32 -7.72
N SER A 459 -13.36 -4.01 -6.91
CA SER A 459 -12.97 -4.84 -5.76
C SER A 459 -13.75 -4.53 -4.47
N GLU A 460 -14.70 -3.59 -4.51
CA GLU A 460 -15.43 -3.14 -3.33
C GLU A 460 -16.27 -4.25 -2.72
N ARG A 461 -16.29 -4.33 -1.39
CA ARG A 461 -17.05 -5.31 -0.61
C ARG A 461 -18.30 -4.69 0.03
N LEU A 462 -19.31 -5.54 0.33
CA LEU A 462 -20.51 -5.09 1.03
C LEU A 462 -20.22 -4.66 2.48
N GLU A 463 -19.17 -5.18 3.09
CA GLU A 463 -18.73 -4.75 4.43
C GLU A 463 -18.45 -3.25 4.54
N ARG A 464 -18.17 -2.54 3.43
CA ARG A 464 -17.99 -1.08 3.42
C ARG A 464 -19.22 -0.32 3.97
N PHE A 465 -20.42 -0.88 3.83
CA PHE A 465 -21.65 -0.27 4.34
C PHE A 465 -21.83 -0.49 5.85
N ILE A 466 -21.13 -1.45 6.44
CA ILE A 466 -21.15 -1.75 7.87
C ILE A 466 -19.96 -1.10 8.57
N LEU A 467 -18.77 -1.15 7.98
CA LEU A 467 -17.53 -0.69 8.59
C LEU A 467 -17.16 0.77 8.26
N TRP A 468 -17.98 1.51 7.51
CA TRP A 468 -17.71 2.93 7.20
C TRP A 468 -17.49 3.82 8.45
N PRO A 469 -18.11 3.55 9.65
CA PRO A 469 -17.88 4.36 10.84
C PRO A 469 -16.43 4.28 11.36
N THR A 470 -15.65 3.27 10.94
CA THR A 470 -14.23 3.16 11.29
C THR A 470 -13.38 4.25 10.65
N GLY A 471 -13.91 4.95 9.65
CA GLY A 471 -13.23 5.99 8.89
C GLY A 471 -12.43 5.46 7.70
N VAL A 472 -12.19 4.16 7.60
CA VAL A 472 -11.46 3.57 6.46
C VAL A 472 -12.27 3.80 5.17
N LEU A 473 -11.59 4.26 4.11
CA LEU A 473 -12.22 4.41 2.80
C LEU A 473 -12.45 3.01 2.20
N SER A 474 -13.68 2.67 1.86
CA SER A 474 -14.05 1.38 1.25
C SER A 474 -13.38 0.17 1.95
N PRO A 475 -13.74 -0.17 3.21
CA PRO A 475 -13.26 -1.38 3.86
C PRO A 475 -13.46 -2.61 2.96
N GLY A 476 -12.48 -3.51 2.91
CA GLY A 476 -12.49 -4.68 2.03
C GLY A 476 -12.12 -4.44 0.56
N GLY A 477 -12.11 -3.20 0.08
CA GLY A 477 -11.63 -2.87 -1.27
C GLY A 477 -10.11 -2.99 -1.39
N MET A 478 -9.64 -3.59 -2.49
CA MET A 478 -8.20 -3.76 -2.74
C MET A 478 -7.51 -2.42 -2.97
N ARG A 479 -6.29 -2.27 -2.42
CA ARG A 479 -5.57 -0.99 -2.33
C ARG A 479 -4.20 -1.05 -2.94
N GLN A 480 -3.76 0.09 -3.42
CA GLN A 480 -2.37 0.34 -3.78
C GLN A 480 -1.47 0.26 -2.54
N TRP A 481 -0.26 -0.27 -2.71
CA TRP A 481 0.75 -0.27 -1.66
C TRP A 481 0.99 1.16 -1.14
N GLY A 482 1.20 1.31 0.18
CA GLY A 482 1.30 2.62 0.83
C GLY A 482 -0.05 3.21 1.30
N ARG A 483 -1.20 2.61 0.91
CA ARG A 483 -2.56 3.07 1.26
C ARG A 483 -3.30 2.13 2.21
N HIS A 484 -2.59 1.23 2.88
CA HIS A 484 -3.19 0.22 3.74
C HIS A 484 -3.42 0.72 5.17
N ALA A 485 -4.66 1.06 5.50
CA ALA A 485 -5.15 1.10 6.89
C ALA A 485 -5.31 -0.33 7.39
N VAL A 486 -4.64 -0.70 8.49
CA VAL A 486 -4.59 -2.09 8.99
C VAL A 486 -5.19 -2.26 10.40
N ALA A 487 -6.00 -1.31 10.84
CA ALA A 487 -6.79 -1.38 12.07
C ALA A 487 -8.16 -0.76 11.85
N PHE A 488 -9.20 -1.35 12.43
CA PHE A 488 -10.54 -0.76 12.45
C PHE A 488 -10.79 0.03 13.74
N VAL A 489 -10.10 -0.33 14.82
CA VAL A 489 -10.15 0.37 16.10
C VAL A 489 -8.82 1.09 16.34
N GLY A 490 -8.89 2.41 16.48
CA GLY A 490 -7.69 3.25 16.46
C GLY A 490 -7.21 3.55 15.04
N ARG A 491 -5.93 3.77 14.88
CA ARG A 491 -5.26 4.05 13.60
C ARG A 491 -3.95 3.28 13.54
N ARG A 492 -3.73 2.56 12.48
CA ARG A 492 -2.47 1.89 12.17
C ARG A 492 -2.35 1.73 10.66
N HIS A 493 -1.18 1.98 10.12
CA HIS A 493 -0.87 1.85 8.70
C HIS A 493 0.17 0.74 8.50
N PHE A 494 0.09 0.02 7.40
CA PHE A 494 1.04 -1.06 7.11
C PHE A 494 2.46 -0.53 6.89
N ASP A 495 2.58 0.67 6.35
CA ASP A 495 3.82 1.40 6.10
C ASP A 495 4.22 2.37 7.25
N ASP A 496 3.74 2.15 8.50
CA ASP A 496 4.14 2.93 9.67
C ASP A 496 5.63 2.67 9.98
N PRO A 497 6.51 3.67 9.83
CA PRO A 497 7.95 3.49 10.01
C PRO A 497 8.35 3.21 11.46
N PHE A 498 7.50 3.50 12.45
CA PHE A 498 7.74 3.28 13.87
C PHE A 498 7.02 2.05 14.42
N TYR A 499 6.39 1.25 13.56
CA TYR A 499 5.63 0.07 14.00
C TYR A 499 6.48 -0.89 14.84
N MET A 500 7.71 -1.18 14.39
CA MET A 500 8.59 -2.11 15.11
C MET A 500 8.99 -1.60 16.49
N ASP A 501 9.33 -0.31 16.61
CA ASP A 501 9.68 0.29 17.91
C ASP A 501 8.51 0.31 18.90
N ARG A 502 7.27 0.44 18.39
CA ARG A 502 6.05 0.40 19.23
C ARG A 502 5.69 -1.01 19.68
N MET A 503 6.05 -2.02 18.89
CA MET A 503 5.62 -3.40 19.11
C MET A 503 6.66 -4.27 19.80
N PHE A 504 7.96 -4.05 19.52
CA PHE A 504 9.00 -5.01 19.84
C PHE A 504 10.16 -4.38 20.62
N LEU A 505 10.87 -5.26 21.33
CA LEU A 505 12.20 -5.03 21.88
C LEU A 505 13.13 -6.01 21.17
N GLN A 506 14.34 -5.56 20.87
CA GLN A 506 15.39 -6.46 20.41
C GLN A 506 15.91 -7.22 21.63
N THR A 507 15.97 -8.54 21.54
CA THR A 507 16.62 -9.38 22.53
C THR A 507 18.08 -9.57 22.14
N ASP A 508 19.00 -9.31 23.06
CA ASP A 508 20.39 -9.70 22.87
C ASP A 508 20.44 -11.22 22.83
N THR A 509 20.66 -11.77 21.65
CA THR A 509 21.04 -13.18 21.53
C THR A 509 22.49 -13.29 22.05
N ARG A 510 22.67 -13.76 23.27
CA ARG A 510 23.94 -14.26 23.74
C ARG A 510 24.27 -15.58 23.06
#